data_d15357ab1dc94b4b4648749219d5366d
#
_entry.id   d15357ab1dc94b4b4648749219d5366d
#
_cell.length_a   1.000
_cell.length_b   1.000
_cell.length_c   1.000
_cell.angle_alpha   90.00
_cell.angle_beta   90.00
_cell.angle_gamma   90.00
#
_symmetry.space_group_name_H-M   'P 1'
#
loop_
_entity.id
_entity.type
_entity.pdbx_description
1 polymer ?
#
loop_
_entity_poly.entity_id
_entity_poly.type
_entity_poly.pdbx_seq_one_letter_code
_entity_poly.pdbx_strand_id
1 'polypeptide(L)'
;MTFLPLHYAARNIGRSPLRLLLTAGGGALVVFLVVSAMASVRALDRGVRASGTPGNVMIVGAGSEESVERSEIPASAPGVLAASIQGIRSLGGGRFISPELHVPLPLRRADDPPLVGNSRDLALVRGFEPSAFLVHPQARLSVGNLPRAGQDEIIVGRALASRLRVANADIEGEADQLPLVLIDDRPHRVTGIIDAPGVAIDGEAWMPLTDLLVLTKRQTISMAVVSLDGADLGDIEAFAARRSDLELAVIDEPAYYVQLAQFFRPVQILIGVSALVIAFGAMLGGLNALDAAFASRSREIAMLQVLGFSRTAVIASLVQESILAVATGALPAVVLAGFLLDDIGVRFSMGVFSLSVDAVCVASGLGAGLLLGIVGSLPPALRCMRASIPGALKSDLV
;
A
#
# COMPACT_ATOMS: atom_id res chain seq x y z
N MET A 1 34.40 -19.82 30.05
CA MET A 1 34.02 -18.41 29.77
C MET A 1 32.71 -18.17 30.50
N THR A 2 32.71 -17.39 31.58
CA THR A 2 31.50 -17.05 32.30
C THR A 2 30.81 -15.90 31.57
N PHE A 3 29.68 -16.17 30.92
CA PHE A 3 28.82 -15.13 30.37
C PHE A 3 28.12 -14.41 31.54
N LEU A 4 27.95 -13.09 31.40
CA LEU A 4 27.10 -12.32 32.32
C LEU A 4 25.64 -12.76 32.14
N PRO A 5 24.89 -13.04 33.21
CA PRO A 5 23.53 -13.52 33.09
C PRO A 5 22.61 -12.39 32.55
N LEU A 6 21.63 -12.75 31.73
CA LEU A 6 20.62 -11.82 31.16
C LEU A 6 19.91 -10.97 32.23
N HIS A 7 19.75 -11.48 33.44
CA HIS A 7 19.21 -10.73 34.58
C HIS A 7 20.00 -9.47 34.92
N TYR A 8 21.33 -9.46 34.67
CA TYR A 8 22.15 -8.27 34.89
C TYR A 8 21.78 -7.17 33.89
N ALA A 9 21.64 -7.49 32.62
CA ALA A 9 21.22 -6.55 31.59
C ALA A 9 19.81 -6.00 31.87
N ALA A 10 18.85 -6.85 32.21
CA ALA A 10 17.47 -6.48 32.50
C ALA A 10 17.35 -5.55 33.73
N ARG A 11 18.07 -5.87 34.83
CA ARG A 11 18.05 -5.06 36.05
C ARG A 11 18.70 -3.69 35.85
N ASN A 12 19.58 -3.58 34.90
CA ASN A 12 20.34 -2.37 34.62
C ASN A 12 19.56 -1.33 33.82
N ILE A 13 18.63 -1.78 32.96
CA ILE A 13 17.77 -0.93 32.17
C ILE A 13 16.91 0.01 33.04
N GLY A 14 16.44 -0.47 34.20
CA GLY A 14 15.61 0.32 35.13
C GLY A 14 16.33 1.41 35.90
N ARG A 15 17.68 1.44 35.91
CA ARG A 15 18.45 2.39 36.75
C ARG A 15 18.47 3.83 36.23
N SER A 16 18.18 4.07 34.93
CA SER A 16 18.17 5.40 34.33
C SER A 16 16.96 5.56 33.38
N PRO A 17 15.83 6.06 33.89
CA PRO A 17 14.60 6.16 33.12
C PRO A 17 14.72 7.09 31.89
N LEU A 18 15.47 8.19 32.02
CA LEU A 18 15.69 9.12 30.90
C LEU A 18 16.46 8.45 29.74
N ARG A 19 17.49 7.66 30.06
CA ARG A 19 18.27 6.91 29.09
C ARG A 19 17.42 5.86 28.39
N LEU A 20 16.64 5.11 29.19
CA LEU A 20 15.71 4.12 28.64
C LEU A 20 14.73 4.79 27.68
N LEU A 21 14.14 5.92 28.07
CA LEU A 21 13.20 6.68 27.24
C LEU A 21 13.83 7.13 25.92
N LEU A 22 15.06 7.64 25.93
CA LEU A 22 15.77 8.07 24.72
C LEU A 22 16.11 6.88 23.80
N THR A 23 16.61 5.77 24.36
CA THR A 23 16.98 4.59 23.57
C THR A 23 15.74 3.86 23.05
N ALA A 24 14.73 3.67 23.89
CA ALA A 24 13.46 3.05 23.52
C ALA A 24 12.69 3.93 22.52
N GLY A 25 12.65 5.25 22.74
CA GLY A 25 11.99 6.20 21.85
C GLY A 25 12.65 6.27 20.48
N GLY A 26 13.98 6.31 20.43
CA GLY A 26 14.73 6.22 19.15
C GLY A 26 14.47 4.91 18.43
N GLY A 27 14.49 3.78 19.14
CA GLY A 27 14.16 2.47 18.62
C GLY A 27 12.72 2.37 18.12
N ALA A 28 11.76 2.89 18.90
CA ALA A 28 10.35 2.96 18.54
C ALA A 28 10.13 3.75 17.23
N LEU A 29 10.79 4.91 17.10
CA LEU A 29 10.69 5.75 15.92
C LEU A 29 11.21 5.02 14.68
N VAL A 30 12.39 4.38 14.76
CA VAL A 30 12.95 3.62 13.65
C VAL A 30 12.04 2.47 13.24
N VAL A 31 11.57 1.68 14.20
CA VAL A 31 10.69 0.54 13.95
C VAL A 31 9.37 1.01 13.33
N PHE A 32 8.74 2.04 13.86
CA PHE A 32 7.51 2.61 13.33
C PHE A 32 7.68 3.09 11.90
N LEU A 33 8.76 3.83 11.60
CA LEU A 33 9.04 4.33 10.24
C LEU A 33 9.31 3.20 9.25
N VAL A 34 10.07 2.18 9.65
CA VAL A 34 10.35 1.03 8.78
C VAL A 34 9.08 0.22 8.50
N VAL A 35 8.25 -0.02 9.53
CA VAL A 35 6.94 -0.68 9.36
C VAL A 35 6.05 0.13 8.42
N SER A 36 5.96 1.46 8.62
CA SER A 36 5.14 2.35 7.80
C SER A 36 5.61 2.37 6.34
N ALA A 37 6.91 2.49 6.11
CA ALA A 37 7.49 2.47 4.77
C ALA A 37 7.22 1.12 4.07
N MET A 38 7.44 0.01 4.78
CA MET A 38 7.20 -1.33 4.24
C MET A 38 5.72 -1.58 3.97
N ALA A 39 4.82 -1.14 4.88
CA ALA A 39 3.37 -1.24 4.67
C ALA A 39 2.94 -0.46 3.42
N SER A 40 3.46 0.77 3.22
CA SER A 40 3.16 1.60 2.04
C SER A 40 3.63 0.94 0.73
N VAL A 41 4.87 0.45 0.70
CA VAL A 41 5.43 -0.23 -0.49
C VAL A 41 4.63 -1.49 -0.82
N ARG A 42 4.29 -2.28 0.20
CA ARG A 42 3.56 -3.55 0.00
C ARG A 42 2.09 -3.35 -0.33
N ALA A 43 1.44 -2.33 0.23
CA ALA A 43 0.05 -1.99 -0.11
C ALA A 43 -0.06 -1.67 -1.60
N LEU A 44 0.85 -0.84 -2.11
CA LEU A 44 0.88 -0.47 -3.52
C LEU A 44 1.14 -1.68 -4.43
N ASP A 45 2.19 -2.47 -4.13
CA ASP A 45 2.54 -3.64 -4.96
C ASP A 45 1.42 -4.70 -4.96
N ARG A 46 0.87 -5.02 -3.78
CA ARG A 46 -0.21 -5.99 -3.65
C ARG A 46 -1.51 -5.52 -4.30
N GLY A 47 -1.91 -4.28 -4.03
CA GLY A 47 -3.16 -3.73 -4.54
C GLY A 47 -3.18 -3.68 -6.06
N VAL A 48 -2.08 -3.25 -6.68
CA VAL A 48 -1.97 -3.21 -8.13
C VAL A 48 -1.98 -4.64 -8.70
N ARG A 49 -1.14 -5.55 -8.18
CA ARG A 49 -1.06 -6.93 -8.70
C ARG A 49 -2.34 -7.74 -8.48
N ALA A 50 -3.05 -7.50 -7.36
CA ALA A 50 -4.31 -8.19 -7.06
C ALA A 50 -5.48 -7.70 -7.92
N SER A 51 -5.32 -6.60 -8.67
CA SER A 51 -6.35 -6.07 -9.56
C SER A 51 -6.52 -6.90 -10.82
N GLY A 52 -5.51 -7.66 -11.25
CA GLY A 52 -5.59 -8.55 -12.41
C GLY A 52 -6.27 -9.87 -12.06
N THR A 53 -7.21 -10.29 -12.90
CA THR A 53 -7.91 -11.58 -12.79
C THR A 53 -7.24 -12.63 -13.68
N PRO A 54 -6.74 -13.75 -13.13
CA PRO A 54 -6.16 -14.83 -13.95
C PRO A 54 -7.17 -15.36 -15.00
N GLY A 55 -6.69 -15.53 -16.23
CA GLY A 55 -7.52 -15.99 -17.35
C GLY A 55 -8.33 -14.89 -18.03
N ASN A 56 -8.20 -13.65 -17.61
CA ASN A 56 -8.73 -12.51 -18.34
C ASN A 56 -7.70 -11.96 -19.33
N VAL A 57 -8.21 -11.53 -20.46
CA VAL A 57 -7.47 -10.84 -21.50
C VAL A 57 -8.10 -9.47 -21.74
N MET A 58 -7.28 -8.45 -21.77
CA MET A 58 -7.67 -7.08 -22.09
C MET A 58 -7.40 -6.79 -23.56
N ILE A 59 -8.36 -6.21 -24.23
CA ILE A 59 -8.26 -5.76 -25.62
C ILE A 59 -8.34 -4.26 -25.61
N VAL A 60 -7.28 -3.61 -26.04
CA VAL A 60 -7.09 -2.14 -26.04
C VAL A 60 -6.75 -1.66 -27.46
N GLY A 61 -6.73 -0.37 -27.68
CA GLY A 61 -6.25 0.21 -28.94
C GLY A 61 -4.73 0.04 -29.09
N ALA A 62 -4.29 -0.26 -30.29
CA ALA A 62 -2.86 -0.39 -30.58
C ALA A 62 -2.08 0.88 -30.21
N GLY A 63 -0.95 0.70 -29.50
CA GLY A 63 -0.15 1.80 -28.98
C GLY A 63 -0.64 2.38 -27.64
N SER A 64 -1.67 1.77 -27.03
CA SER A 64 -2.23 2.19 -25.73
C SER A 64 -2.03 1.13 -24.64
N GLU A 65 -1.10 0.19 -24.83
CA GLU A 65 -0.86 -0.94 -23.94
C GLU A 65 -0.38 -0.51 -22.55
N GLU A 66 0.19 0.69 -22.43
CA GLU A 66 0.68 1.24 -21.16
C GLU A 66 -0.39 2.05 -20.40
N SER A 67 -1.50 2.44 -21.05
CA SER A 67 -2.51 3.32 -20.45
C SER A 67 -3.91 3.07 -21.04
N VAL A 68 -4.69 2.28 -20.34
CA VAL A 68 -6.09 1.97 -20.70
C VAL A 68 -6.95 3.23 -20.83
N GLU A 69 -6.66 4.27 -20.03
CA GLU A 69 -7.40 5.53 -20.05
C GLU A 69 -7.27 6.29 -21.38
N ARG A 70 -6.15 6.10 -22.07
CA ARG A 70 -5.88 6.69 -23.40
C ARG A 70 -6.32 5.81 -24.55
N SER A 71 -6.66 4.56 -24.26
CA SER A 71 -7.07 3.60 -25.25
C SER A 71 -8.43 3.96 -25.83
N GLU A 72 -8.57 3.76 -27.13
CA GLU A 72 -9.80 3.96 -27.87
C GLU A 72 -10.00 2.80 -28.86
N ILE A 73 -11.03 2.00 -28.63
CA ILE A 73 -11.46 0.96 -29.55
C ILE A 73 -12.93 1.17 -29.95
N PRO A 74 -13.34 0.73 -31.15
CA PRO A 74 -14.75 0.84 -31.55
C PRO A 74 -15.67 0.11 -30.56
N ALA A 75 -16.78 0.73 -30.19
CA ALA A 75 -17.77 0.11 -29.27
C ALA A 75 -18.35 -1.21 -29.84
N SER A 76 -18.22 -1.47 -31.14
CA SER A 76 -18.63 -2.71 -31.78
C SER A 76 -17.59 -3.85 -31.62
N ALA A 77 -16.34 -3.55 -31.26
CA ALA A 77 -15.26 -4.54 -31.19
C ALA A 77 -15.57 -5.74 -30.27
N PRO A 78 -16.16 -5.55 -29.06
CA PRO A 78 -16.53 -6.69 -28.19
C PRO A 78 -17.55 -7.63 -28.85
N GLY A 79 -18.55 -7.09 -29.57
CA GLY A 79 -19.55 -7.89 -30.28
C GLY A 79 -18.96 -8.68 -31.43
N VAL A 80 -18.04 -8.08 -32.19
CA VAL A 80 -17.33 -8.77 -33.30
C VAL A 80 -16.44 -9.88 -32.76
N LEU A 81 -15.73 -9.61 -31.64
CA LEU A 81 -14.91 -10.61 -30.97
C LEU A 81 -15.77 -11.79 -30.49
N ALA A 82 -16.88 -11.48 -29.82
CA ALA A 82 -17.81 -12.46 -29.31
C ALA A 82 -18.32 -13.40 -30.40
N ALA A 83 -18.57 -12.88 -31.62
CA ALA A 83 -19.01 -13.65 -32.75
C ALA A 83 -17.91 -14.50 -33.43
N SER A 84 -16.64 -14.07 -33.25
CA SER A 84 -15.50 -14.65 -33.99
C SER A 84 -14.72 -15.70 -33.19
N ILE A 85 -14.69 -15.59 -31.88
CA ILE A 85 -13.88 -16.46 -31.01
C ILE A 85 -14.77 -17.46 -30.28
N GLN A 86 -14.40 -18.75 -30.42
CA GLN A 86 -14.90 -19.83 -29.58
C GLN A 86 -14.00 -20.02 -28.36
N GLY A 87 -14.57 -20.47 -27.23
CA GLY A 87 -13.79 -20.68 -25.99
C GLY A 87 -13.70 -19.42 -25.11
N ILE A 88 -14.55 -18.43 -25.36
CA ILE A 88 -14.84 -17.39 -24.38
C ILE A 88 -15.75 -17.99 -23.31
N ARG A 89 -15.41 -17.77 -22.04
CA ARG A 89 -16.19 -18.26 -20.92
C ARG A 89 -17.63 -17.79 -21.00
N SER A 90 -18.57 -18.70 -20.75
CA SER A 90 -20.00 -18.40 -20.77
C SER A 90 -20.73 -19.11 -19.63
N LEU A 91 -21.74 -18.47 -19.06
CA LEU A 91 -22.58 -19.04 -18.02
C LEU A 91 -24.03 -18.56 -18.21
N GLY A 92 -24.99 -19.48 -18.27
CA GLY A 92 -26.41 -19.14 -18.36
C GLY A 92 -26.79 -18.32 -19.60
N GLY A 93 -26.04 -18.46 -20.70
CA GLY A 93 -26.26 -17.71 -21.94
C GLY A 93 -25.53 -16.34 -21.98
N GLY A 94 -24.98 -15.88 -20.88
CA GLY A 94 -24.13 -14.69 -20.82
C GLY A 94 -22.67 -15.02 -21.13
N ARG A 95 -22.05 -14.26 -22.01
CA ARG A 95 -20.61 -14.35 -22.28
C ARG A 95 -19.84 -13.45 -21.35
N PHE A 96 -18.66 -13.88 -20.91
CA PHE A 96 -17.76 -13.13 -20.04
C PHE A 96 -16.93 -12.15 -20.89
N ILE A 97 -17.62 -11.14 -21.41
CA ILE A 97 -17.04 -10.02 -22.15
C ILE A 97 -17.62 -8.75 -21.55
N SER A 98 -16.75 -7.84 -21.13
CA SER A 98 -17.11 -6.54 -20.59
C SER A 98 -16.54 -5.43 -21.45
N PRO A 99 -17.35 -4.65 -22.17
CA PRO A 99 -16.93 -3.38 -22.73
C PRO A 99 -16.80 -2.35 -21.62
N GLU A 100 -15.69 -1.62 -21.58
CA GLU A 100 -15.40 -0.69 -20.49
C GLU A 100 -14.80 0.62 -21.00
N LEU A 101 -15.23 1.70 -20.39
CA LEU A 101 -14.69 3.04 -20.63
C LEU A 101 -14.07 3.57 -19.34
N HIS A 102 -12.78 3.86 -19.35
CA HIS A 102 -12.04 4.37 -18.21
C HIS A 102 -11.66 5.83 -18.44
N VAL A 103 -12.17 6.74 -17.60
CA VAL A 103 -11.88 8.17 -17.73
C VAL A 103 -11.62 8.76 -16.34
N PRO A 104 -10.47 9.40 -16.11
CA PRO A 104 -10.25 10.18 -14.90
C PRO A 104 -11.05 11.48 -14.97
N LEU A 105 -12.03 11.67 -14.08
CA LEU A 105 -12.89 12.85 -14.03
C LEU A 105 -12.83 13.50 -12.65
N PRO A 106 -13.03 14.83 -12.57
CA PRO A 106 -13.22 15.51 -11.30
C PRO A 106 -14.45 14.95 -10.58
N LEU A 107 -14.24 14.50 -9.32
CA LEU A 107 -15.30 13.93 -8.51
C LEU A 107 -15.23 14.50 -7.10
N ARG A 108 -16.34 15.05 -6.62
CA ARG A 108 -16.48 15.59 -5.27
C ARG A 108 -17.90 15.41 -4.75
N ARG A 109 -18.09 15.52 -3.46
CA ARG A 109 -19.43 15.55 -2.87
C ARG A 109 -20.15 16.87 -3.23
N ALA A 110 -21.46 16.84 -3.38
CA ALA A 110 -22.22 18.03 -3.81
C ALA A 110 -22.21 19.15 -2.75
N ASP A 111 -22.10 18.79 -1.48
CA ASP A 111 -22.03 19.72 -0.33
C ASP A 111 -20.60 20.20 0.00
N ASP A 112 -19.58 19.68 -0.68
CA ASP A 112 -18.22 20.20 -0.54
C ASP A 112 -18.07 21.55 -1.25
N PRO A 113 -17.29 22.49 -0.69
CA PRO A 113 -17.05 23.77 -1.33
C PRO A 113 -16.39 23.57 -2.70
N PRO A 114 -16.64 24.48 -3.67
CA PRO A 114 -15.97 24.42 -4.96
C PRO A 114 -14.45 24.44 -4.78
N LEU A 115 -13.74 23.57 -5.51
CA LEU A 115 -12.29 23.52 -5.46
C LEU A 115 -11.70 24.84 -5.96
N VAL A 116 -11.00 25.55 -5.08
CA VAL A 116 -10.28 26.78 -5.39
C VAL A 116 -8.91 26.42 -5.96
N GLY A 117 -8.66 26.78 -7.23
CA GLY A 117 -7.38 26.53 -7.89
C GLY A 117 -7.34 25.30 -8.80
N ASN A 118 -6.14 24.93 -9.24
CA ASN A 118 -5.89 23.87 -10.24
C ASN A 118 -5.93 22.44 -9.67
N SER A 119 -6.25 22.26 -8.39
CA SER A 119 -6.34 20.94 -7.76
C SER A 119 -7.69 20.29 -8.05
N ARG A 120 -7.83 19.66 -9.22
CA ARG A 120 -8.95 18.78 -9.52
C ARG A 120 -8.74 17.47 -8.77
N ASP A 121 -9.63 17.15 -7.86
CA ASP A 121 -9.64 15.87 -7.17
C ASP A 121 -10.21 14.82 -8.14
N LEU A 122 -9.33 14.22 -8.93
CA LEU A 122 -9.68 13.24 -9.95
C LEU A 122 -9.98 11.89 -9.31
N ALA A 123 -11.01 11.22 -9.81
CA ALA A 123 -11.27 9.80 -9.58
C ALA A 123 -11.40 9.09 -10.92
N LEU A 124 -11.02 7.82 -10.96
CA LEU A 124 -11.29 7.00 -12.13
C LEU A 124 -12.78 6.67 -12.16
N VAL A 125 -13.44 7.07 -13.25
CA VAL A 125 -14.83 6.73 -13.53
C VAL A 125 -14.84 5.65 -14.59
N ARG A 126 -15.46 4.50 -14.24
CA ARG A 126 -15.62 3.36 -15.14
C ARG A 126 -17.04 3.31 -15.69
N GLY A 127 -17.17 3.42 -17.00
CA GLY A 127 -18.39 3.07 -17.70
C GLY A 127 -18.45 1.55 -17.88
N PHE A 128 -19.52 0.92 -17.42
CA PHE A 128 -19.62 -0.53 -17.41
C PHE A 128 -20.99 -1.03 -17.88
N GLU A 129 -21.03 -2.28 -18.29
CA GLU A 129 -22.24 -3.09 -18.46
C GLU A 129 -22.33 -4.16 -17.35
N PRO A 130 -23.50 -4.76 -17.06
CA PRO A 130 -23.62 -5.79 -16.02
C PRO A 130 -22.67 -6.98 -16.17
N SER A 131 -22.19 -7.25 -17.40
CA SER A 131 -21.16 -8.25 -17.70
C SER A 131 -19.82 -7.99 -16.99
N ALA A 132 -19.55 -6.75 -16.56
CA ALA A 132 -18.33 -6.42 -15.80
C ALA A 132 -18.21 -7.25 -14.51
N PHE A 133 -19.30 -7.55 -13.82
CA PHE A 133 -19.29 -8.40 -12.64
C PHE A 133 -18.97 -9.88 -12.93
N LEU A 134 -19.08 -10.30 -14.16
CA LEU A 134 -18.69 -11.65 -14.59
C LEU A 134 -17.18 -11.75 -14.80
N VAL A 135 -16.55 -10.71 -15.33
CA VAL A 135 -15.10 -10.69 -15.62
C VAL A 135 -14.28 -10.19 -14.41
N HIS A 136 -14.91 -9.42 -13.51
CA HIS A 136 -14.27 -8.91 -12.29
C HIS A 136 -14.92 -9.51 -11.03
N PRO A 137 -14.65 -10.79 -10.70
CA PRO A 137 -15.31 -11.49 -9.58
C PRO A 137 -14.97 -10.91 -8.19
N GLN A 138 -13.91 -10.10 -8.10
CA GLN A 138 -13.52 -9.36 -6.91
C GLN A 138 -14.45 -8.16 -6.64
N ALA A 139 -15.12 -7.62 -7.65
CA ALA A 139 -16.11 -6.57 -7.48
C ALA A 139 -17.44 -7.17 -7.01
N ARG A 140 -17.87 -6.84 -5.80
CA ARG A 140 -19.14 -7.31 -5.26
C ARG A 140 -19.97 -6.13 -4.78
N LEU A 141 -21.22 -6.03 -5.24
CA LEU A 141 -22.14 -5.05 -4.68
C LEU A 141 -22.42 -5.43 -3.22
N SER A 142 -22.02 -4.56 -2.30
CA SER A 142 -22.14 -4.78 -0.85
C SER A 142 -23.46 -4.25 -0.31
N VAL A 143 -23.84 -3.05 -0.75
CA VAL A 143 -25.07 -2.36 -0.30
C VAL A 143 -25.66 -1.63 -1.49
N GLY A 144 -26.99 -1.54 -1.52
CA GLY A 144 -27.74 -0.78 -2.51
C GLY A 144 -28.05 -1.56 -3.79
N ASN A 145 -28.22 -0.83 -4.89
CA ASN A 145 -28.63 -1.34 -6.17
C ASN A 145 -27.68 -0.90 -7.28
N LEU A 146 -27.68 -1.65 -8.39
CA LEU A 146 -26.95 -1.25 -9.61
C LEU A 146 -27.57 0.03 -10.21
N PRO A 147 -26.74 0.91 -10.76
CA PRO A 147 -27.18 2.16 -11.38
C PRO A 147 -27.99 1.87 -12.65
N ARG A 148 -29.04 2.63 -12.85
CA ARG A 148 -29.89 2.55 -14.04
C ARG A 148 -29.45 3.56 -15.07
N ALA A 149 -29.34 3.13 -16.33
CA ALA A 149 -28.99 4.01 -17.44
C ALA A 149 -29.99 5.19 -17.59
N GLY A 150 -29.44 6.39 -17.81
CA GLY A 150 -30.22 7.61 -18.02
C GLY A 150 -30.84 8.21 -16.74
N GLN A 151 -30.44 7.73 -15.54
CA GLN A 151 -30.99 8.24 -14.26
C GLN A 151 -29.96 9.02 -13.42
N ASP A 152 -28.80 9.33 -13.99
CA ASP A 152 -27.68 9.97 -13.27
C ASP A 152 -27.32 9.23 -11.96
N GLU A 153 -27.28 7.91 -12.03
CA GLU A 153 -26.97 7.02 -10.94
C GLU A 153 -25.57 6.44 -11.08
N ILE A 154 -24.89 6.25 -9.94
CA ILE A 154 -23.56 5.62 -9.89
C ILE A 154 -23.47 4.68 -8.69
N ILE A 155 -22.52 3.75 -8.74
CA ILE A 155 -22.02 3.02 -7.60
C ILE A 155 -20.55 3.37 -7.38
N VAL A 156 -20.09 3.28 -6.16
CA VAL A 156 -18.71 3.65 -5.78
C VAL A 156 -18.03 2.52 -5.04
N GLY A 157 -16.73 2.35 -5.25
CA GLY A 157 -15.92 1.45 -4.44
C GLY A 157 -15.86 1.94 -2.99
N ARG A 158 -15.67 1.02 -2.04
CA ARG A 158 -15.68 1.32 -0.60
C ARG A 158 -14.65 2.39 -0.19
N ALA A 159 -13.45 2.34 -0.74
CA ALA A 159 -12.42 3.33 -0.45
C ALA A 159 -12.82 4.73 -0.98
N LEU A 160 -13.47 4.79 -2.16
CA LEU A 160 -14.01 6.03 -2.69
C LEU A 160 -15.22 6.51 -1.86
N ALA A 161 -16.11 5.61 -1.43
CA ALA A 161 -17.24 5.94 -0.54
C ALA A 161 -16.74 6.58 0.77
N SER A 162 -15.73 5.98 1.41
CA SER A 162 -15.11 6.54 2.61
C SER A 162 -14.54 7.94 2.38
N ARG A 163 -13.90 8.17 1.22
CA ARG A 163 -13.41 9.47 0.81
C ARG A 163 -14.51 10.50 0.66
N LEU A 164 -15.63 10.09 0.06
CA LEU A 164 -16.81 10.94 -0.16
C LEU A 164 -17.69 11.05 1.09
N ARG A 165 -17.29 10.41 2.21
CA ARG A 165 -18.08 10.36 3.44
C ARG A 165 -19.49 9.80 3.21
N VAL A 166 -19.59 8.79 2.36
CA VAL A 166 -20.82 8.03 2.08
C VAL A 166 -20.80 6.77 2.94
N ALA A 167 -21.71 6.66 3.89
CA ALA A 167 -21.87 5.49 4.73
C ALA A 167 -22.89 4.49 4.13
N ASN A 168 -22.83 3.23 4.55
CA ASN A 168 -23.80 2.22 4.11
C ASN A 168 -25.25 2.64 4.42
N ALA A 169 -25.46 3.25 5.60
CA ALA A 169 -26.78 3.73 6.04
C ALA A 169 -27.35 4.82 5.10
N ASP A 170 -26.50 5.61 4.45
CA ASP A 170 -26.95 6.65 3.50
C ASP A 170 -27.51 6.04 2.21
N ILE A 171 -27.11 4.79 1.89
CA ILE A 171 -27.55 4.06 0.68
C ILE A 171 -28.84 3.27 0.95
N GLU A 172 -29.09 2.87 2.19
CA GLU A 172 -30.29 2.12 2.60
C GLU A 172 -31.53 3.02 2.77
N GLY A 173 -31.37 4.34 2.62
CA GLY A 173 -32.42 5.35 2.70
C GLY A 173 -33.36 5.38 1.50
N GLU A 174 -34.33 6.31 1.54
CA GLU A 174 -35.23 6.57 0.41
C GLU A 174 -34.46 7.18 -0.78
N ALA A 175 -34.95 6.93 -2.00
CA ALA A 175 -34.28 7.34 -3.24
C ALA A 175 -33.97 8.85 -3.33
N ASP A 176 -34.78 9.68 -2.69
CA ASP A 176 -34.59 11.14 -2.67
C ASP A 176 -33.54 11.61 -1.66
N GLN A 177 -33.12 10.73 -0.73
CA GLN A 177 -32.14 11.00 0.31
C GLN A 177 -30.74 10.45 -0.04
N LEU A 178 -30.58 9.79 -1.19
CA LEU A 178 -29.32 9.23 -1.59
C LEU A 178 -28.23 10.32 -1.73
N PRO A 179 -26.98 10.02 -1.33
CA PRO A 179 -25.88 10.96 -1.44
C PRO A 179 -25.67 11.47 -2.87
N LEU A 180 -25.52 12.78 -3.02
CA LEU A 180 -25.23 13.42 -4.29
C LEU A 180 -23.74 13.69 -4.40
N VAL A 181 -23.16 13.30 -5.52
CA VAL A 181 -21.79 13.62 -5.92
C VAL A 181 -21.79 14.33 -7.25
N LEU A 182 -20.82 15.20 -7.46
CA LEU A 182 -20.62 15.90 -8.72
C LEU A 182 -19.48 15.21 -9.48
N ILE A 183 -19.78 14.74 -10.68
CA ILE A 183 -18.80 14.23 -11.64
C ILE A 183 -18.76 15.21 -12.80
N ASP A 184 -17.61 15.84 -13.02
CA ASP A 184 -17.46 16.92 -14.02
C ASP A 184 -18.56 17.98 -13.88
N ASP A 185 -18.81 18.40 -12.60
CA ASP A 185 -19.84 19.37 -12.16
C ASP A 185 -21.30 18.95 -12.43
N ARG A 186 -21.57 17.72 -12.84
CA ARG A 186 -22.92 17.16 -13.00
C ARG A 186 -23.31 16.31 -11.79
N PRO A 187 -24.51 16.49 -11.26
CA PRO A 187 -24.98 15.74 -10.09
C PRO A 187 -25.33 14.30 -10.45
N HIS A 188 -24.84 13.37 -9.64
CA HIS A 188 -25.16 11.94 -9.73
C HIS A 188 -25.50 11.40 -8.34
N ARG A 189 -26.48 10.48 -8.25
CA ARG A 189 -26.86 9.80 -7.01
C ARG A 189 -26.02 8.55 -6.81
N VAL A 190 -25.50 8.37 -5.61
CA VAL A 190 -24.80 7.14 -5.25
C VAL A 190 -25.86 6.10 -4.83
N THR A 191 -26.09 5.08 -5.65
CA THR A 191 -27.12 4.05 -5.43
C THR A 191 -26.57 2.78 -4.81
N GLY A 192 -25.26 2.61 -4.72
CA GLY A 192 -24.65 1.43 -4.12
C GLY A 192 -23.15 1.55 -3.87
N ILE A 193 -22.66 0.62 -3.08
CA ILE A 193 -21.23 0.50 -2.72
C ILE A 193 -20.71 -0.86 -3.17
N ILE A 194 -19.62 -0.86 -3.94
CA ILE A 194 -18.86 -2.05 -4.32
C ILE A 194 -17.83 -2.33 -3.23
N ASP A 195 -17.73 -3.59 -2.83
CA ASP A 195 -16.68 -4.09 -1.96
C ASP A 195 -15.67 -4.85 -2.81
N ALA A 196 -14.47 -4.31 -2.90
CA ALA A 196 -13.36 -4.87 -3.66
C ALA A 196 -12.04 -4.59 -2.94
N PRO A 197 -11.85 -5.13 -1.72
CA PRO A 197 -10.79 -4.71 -0.83
C PRO A 197 -9.39 -4.96 -1.42
N GLY A 198 -8.59 -3.91 -1.42
CA GLY A 198 -7.18 -4.00 -1.81
C GLY A 198 -6.92 -4.08 -3.30
N VAL A 199 -7.90 -3.84 -4.17
CA VAL A 199 -7.72 -3.74 -5.63
C VAL A 199 -8.12 -2.35 -6.14
N ALA A 200 -7.72 -1.99 -7.36
CA ALA A 200 -7.96 -0.67 -7.94
C ALA A 200 -9.45 -0.28 -7.95
N ILE A 201 -10.33 -1.23 -8.21
CA ILE A 201 -11.79 -1.07 -8.24
C ILE A 201 -12.35 -0.40 -6.97
N ASP A 202 -11.72 -0.64 -5.83
CA ASP A 202 -12.17 -0.07 -4.54
C ASP A 202 -12.08 1.47 -4.50
N GLY A 203 -11.24 2.05 -5.34
CA GLY A 203 -11.08 3.50 -5.51
C GLY A 203 -11.86 4.13 -6.65
N GLU A 204 -12.68 3.37 -7.40
CA GLU A 204 -13.35 3.80 -8.61
C GLU A 204 -14.82 4.20 -8.37
N ALA A 205 -15.35 5.04 -9.27
CA ALA A 205 -16.78 5.24 -9.45
C ALA A 205 -17.24 4.51 -10.71
N TRP A 206 -18.34 3.79 -10.64
CA TRP A 206 -18.89 3.02 -11.73
C TRP A 206 -20.25 3.56 -12.14
N MET A 207 -20.45 3.80 -13.43
CA MET A 207 -21.72 4.25 -14.00
C MET A 207 -22.07 3.44 -15.25
N PRO A 208 -23.33 3.43 -15.71
CA PRO A 208 -23.69 2.79 -16.96
C PRO A 208 -22.79 3.28 -18.11
N LEU A 209 -22.31 2.36 -18.94
CA LEU A 209 -21.40 2.67 -20.06
C LEU A 209 -21.98 3.76 -20.99
N THR A 210 -23.28 3.66 -21.29
CA THR A 210 -23.99 4.62 -22.14
C THR A 210 -23.95 6.04 -21.55
N ASP A 211 -24.07 6.16 -20.24
CA ASP A 211 -24.12 7.47 -19.57
C ASP A 211 -22.73 8.12 -19.56
N LEU A 212 -21.66 7.32 -19.34
CA LEU A 212 -20.29 7.81 -19.41
C LEU A 212 -19.90 8.21 -20.85
N LEU A 213 -20.31 7.45 -21.86
CA LEU A 213 -20.12 7.81 -23.26
C LEU A 213 -20.76 9.18 -23.58
N VAL A 214 -21.99 9.40 -23.09
CA VAL A 214 -22.70 10.71 -23.27
C VAL A 214 -22.00 11.81 -22.48
N LEU A 215 -21.62 11.55 -21.22
CA LEU A 215 -20.94 12.53 -20.36
C LEU A 215 -19.64 13.02 -20.99
N THR A 216 -18.84 12.08 -21.49
CA THR A 216 -17.51 12.35 -22.08
C THR A 216 -17.56 12.71 -23.56
N LYS A 217 -18.74 12.62 -24.20
CA LYS A 217 -18.95 12.79 -25.64
C LYS A 217 -18.09 11.84 -26.49
N ARG A 218 -17.75 10.67 -25.97
CA ARG A 218 -17.01 9.63 -26.69
C ARG A 218 -17.93 8.69 -27.44
N GLN A 219 -17.43 8.17 -28.56
CA GLN A 219 -18.07 7.08 -29.34
C GLN A 219 -17.28 5.78 -29.26
N THR A 220 -16.12 5.83 -28.62
CA THR A 220 -15.19 4.72 -28.42
C THR A 220 -15.18 4.31 -26.98
N ILE A 221 -14.87 3.05 -26.72
CA ILE A 221 -14.61 2.52 -25.38
C ILE A 221 -13.10 2.40 -25.15
N SER A 222 -12.69 2.33 -23.89
CA SER A 222 -11.26 2.19 -23.57
C SER A 222 -10.76 0.78 -23.81
N MET A 223 -11.55 -0.22 -23.44
CA MET A 223 -11.14 -1.63 -23.57
C MET A 223 -12.33 -2.58 -23.60
N ALA A 224 -12.05 -3.81 -23.96
CA ALA A 224 -12.90 -4.95 -23.68
C ALA A 224 -12.12 -5.96 -22.85
N VAL A 225 -12.70 -6.41 -21.73
CA VAL A 225 -12.13 -7.48 -20.91
C VAL A 225 -12.86 -8.78 -21.23
N VAL A 226 -12.12 -9.84 -21.45
CA VAL A 226 -12.64 -11.15 -21.84
C VAL A 226 -12.07 -12.22 -20.93
N SER A 227 -12.92 -13.06 -20.35
CA SER A 227 -12.47 -14.26 -19.63
C SER A 227 -12.46 -15.45 -20.57
N LEU A 228 -11.34 -16.18 -20.63
CA LEU A 228 -11.15 -17.33 -21.50
C LEU A 228 -11.48 -18.64 -20.78
N ASP A 229 -12.07 -19.59 -21.54
CA ASP A 229 -12.33 -20.96 -21.10
C ASP A 229 -12.29 -21.87 -22.32
N GLY A 230 -11.08 -22.36 -22.65
CA GLY A 230 -10.83 -23.19 -23.85
C GLY A 230 -10.16 -22.45 -25.00
N ALA A 231 -10.22 -21.12 -25.08
CA ALA A 231 -9.35 -20.31 -25.93
C ALA A 231 -8.11 -19.88 -25.15
N ASP A 232 -7.04 -19.50 -25.82
CA ASP A 232 -5.84 -18.94 -25.25
C ASP A 232 -5.58 -17.48 -25.71
N LEU A 233 -4.56 -16.85 -25.16
CA LEU A 233 -4.14 -15.50 -25.53
C LEU A 233 -3.82 -15.41 -27.03
N GLY A 234 -3.18 -16.44 -27.60
CA GLY A 234 -2.80 -16.49 -29.01
C GLY A 234 -3.99 -16.48 -29.96
N ASP A 235 -5.13 -17.04 -29.56
CA ASP A 235 -6.37 -17.00 -30.36
C ASP A 235 -6.89 -15.56 -30.49
N ILE A 236 -6.82 -14.79 -29.39
CA ILE A 236 -7.23 -13.38 -29.37
C ILE A 236 -6.22 -12.52 -30.14
N GLU A 237 -4.92 -12.78 -29.99
CA GLU A 237 -3.87 -12.10 -30.77
C GLU A 237 -4.03 -12.37 -32.28
N ALA A 238 -4.31 -13.61 -32.66
CA ALA A 238 -4.58 -13.98 -34.05
C ALA A 238 -5.85 -13.32 -34.61
N PHE A 239 -6.87 -13.10 -33.78
CA PHE A 239 -8.04 -12.30 -34.14
C PHE A 239 -7.67 -10.84 -34.38
N ALA A 240 -6.95 -10.20 -33.44
CA ALA A 240 -6.52 -8.83 -33.56
C ALA A 240 -5.66 -8.61 -34.80
N ALA A 241 -4.72 -9.52 -35.09
CA ALA A 241 -3.89 -9.49 -36.28
C ALA A 241 -4.68 -9.61 -37.61
N ARG A 242 -5.76 -10.41 -37.62
CA ARG A 242 -6.65 -10.52 -38.78
C ARG A 242 -7.58 -9.32 -38.97
N ARG A 243 -7.83 -8.58 -37.90
CA ARG A 243 -8.72 -7.42 -37.86
C ARG A 243 -7.93 -6.13 -37.67
N SER A 244 -6.96 -5.91 -38.57
CA SER A 244 -6.15 -4.68 -38.57
C SER A 244 -6.99 -3.41 -38.76
N ASP A 245 -8.22 -3.52 -39.25
CA ASP A 245 -9.19 -2.44 -39.36
C ASP A 245 -9.67 -1.92 -38.01
N LEU A 246 -9.54 -2.71 -36.95
CA LEU A 246 -9.94 -2.34 -35.60
C LEU A 246 -8.76 -1.79 -34.72
N GLU A 247 -7.53 -1.88 -35.24
CA GLU A 247 -6.31 -1.39 -34.55
C GLU A 247 -6.22 -1.86 -33.08
N LEU A 248 -6.39 -3.16 -32.86
CA LEU A 248 -6.43 -3.77 -31.53
C LEU A 248 -5.06 -4.27 -31.07
N ALA A 249 -4.77 -4.08 -29.81
CA ALA A 249 -3.72 -4.76 -29.07
C ALA A 249 -4.31 -5.66 -27.98
N VAL A 250 -3.61 -6.73 -27.65
CA VAL A 250 -4.09 -7.77 -26.73
C VAL A 250 -3.08 -7.90 -25.59
N ILE A 251 -3.57 -7.89 -24.36
CA ILE A 251 -2.73 -7.92 -23.16
C ILE A 251 -3.35 -8.89 -22.16
N ASP A 252 -2.55 -9.78 -21.58
CA ASP A 252 -2.94 -10.56 -20.42
C ASP A 252 -3.20 -9.60 -19.22
N GLU A 253 -4.40 -9.68 -18.61
CA GLU A 253 -4.77 -8.72 -17.55
C GLU A 253 -3.81 -8.76 -16.36
N PRO A 254 -3.42 -9.91 -15.79
CA PRO A 254 -2.38 -9.99 -14.79
C PRO A 254 -1.05 -9.34 -15.21
N ALA A 255 -0.62 -9.55 -16.45
CA ALA A 255 0.63 -8.97 -16.95
C ALA A 255 0.57 -7.44 -17.02
N TYR A 256 -0.57 -6.86 -17.44
CA TYR A 256 -0.81 -5.42 -17.41
C TYR A 256 -0.62 -4.84 -16.01
N TYR A 257 -1.25 -5.44 -15.01
CA TYR A 257 -1.12 -4.95 -13.62
C TYR A 257 0.27 -5.16 -13.03
N VAL A 258 1.00 -6.21 -13.43
CA VAL A 258 2.42 -6.37 -13.08
C VAL A 258 3.28 -5.27 -13.69
N GLN A 259 3.05 -4.92 -14.95
CA GLN A 259 3.75 -3.81 -15.61
C GLN A 259 3.41 -2.46 -14.97
N LEU A 260 2.14 -2.23 -14.65
CA LEU A 260 1.69 -1.04 -13.94
C LEU A 260 2.34 -0.91 -12.56
N ALA A 261 2.50 -2.01 -11.82
CA ALA A 261 3.21 -2.03 -10.54
C ALA A 261 4.68 -1.60 -10.68
N GLN A 262 5.33 -1.96 -11.81
CA GLN A 262 6.71 -1.55 -12.08
C GLN A 262 6.85 -0.04 -12.29
N PHE A 263 5.83 0.61 -12.84
CA PHE A 263 5.79 2.07 -12.97
C PHE A 263 5.93 2.79 -11.62
N PHE A 264 5.41 2.21 -10.55
CA PHE A 264 5.52 2.76 -9.19
C PHE A 264 6.83 2.43 -8.48
N ARG A 265 7.71 1.61 -9.08
CA ARG A 265 8.99 1.22 -8.49
C ARG A 265 9.88 2.40 -8.06
N PRO A 266 10.01 3.51 -8.83
CA PRO A 266 10.78 4.67 -8.38
C PRO A 266 10.25 5.29 -7.10
N VAL A 267 8.92 5.34 -6.94
CA VAL A 267 8.26 5.86 -5.72
C VAL A 267 8.54 4.94 -4.54
N GLN A 268 8.46 3.63 -4.73
CA GLN A 268 8.80 2.63 -3.70
C GLN A 268 10.26 2.75 -3.26
N ILE A 269 11.18 2.94 -4.21
CA ILE A 269 12.61 3.17 -3.92
C ILE A 269 12.79 4.46 -3.11
N LEU A 270 12.12 5.55 -3.49
CA LEU A 270 12.20 6.82 -2.78
C LEU A 270 11.72 6.69 -1.33
N ILE A 271 10.60 6.01 -1.10
CA ILE A 271 10.09 5.71 0.26
C ILE A 271 11.13 4.90 1.05
N GLY A 272 11.68 3.85 0.45
CA GLY A 272 12.69 2.99 1.09
C GLY A 272 13.98 3.75 1.43
N VAL A 273 14.50 4.55 0.51
CA VAL A 273 15.68 5.39 0.73
C VAL A 273 15.43 6.42 1.83
N SER A 274 14.28 7.09 1.81
CA SER A 274 13.91 8.05 2.86
C SER A 274 13.84 7.40 4.24
N ALA A 275 13.21 6.23 4.34
CA ALA A 275 13.16 5.46 5.59
C ALA A 275 14.57 5.06 6.06
N LEU A 276 15.45 4.64 5.14
CA LEU A 276 16.84 4.28 5.46
C LEU A 276 17.63 5.50 5.99
N VAL A 277 17.52 6.66 5.34
CA VAL A 277 18.20 7.89 5.76
C VAL A 277 17.76 8.32 7.16
N ILE A 278 16.45 8.29 7.43
CA ILE A 278 15.89 8.63 8.74
C ILE A 278 16.34 7.61 9.80
N ALA A 279 16.32 6.31 9.48
CA ALA A 279 16.79 5.25 10.39
C ALA A 279 18.28 5.42 10.70
N PHE A 280 19.09 5.80 9.71
CA PHE A 280 20.51 6.08 9.91
C PHE A 280 20.74 7.32 10.81
N GLY A 281 19.98 8.40 10.61
CA GLY A 281 20.01 9.57 11.47
C GLY A 281 19.63 9.25 12.93
N ALA A 282 18.58 8.47 13.13
CA ALA A 282 18.17 8.00 14.44
C ALA A 282 19.23 7.09 15.11
N MET A 283 19.91 6.24 14.30
CA MET A 283 21.02 5.41 14.75
C MET A 283 22.20 6.27 15.27
N LEU A 284 22.57 7.34 14.57
CA LEU A 284 23.63 8.25 15.00
C LEU A 284 23.27 8.96 16.32
N GLY A 285 22.00 9.38 16.48
CA GLY A 285 21.49 9.92 17.73
C GLY A 285 21.58 8.90 18.88
N GLY A 286 21.18 7.67 18.61
CA GLY A 286 21.27 6.54 19.55
C GLY A 286 22.72 6.21 19.96
N LEU A 287 23.65 6.23 18.99
CA LEU A 287 25.10 6.08 19.27
C LEU A 287 25.60 7.08 20.31
N ASN A 288 25.29 8.36 20.13
CA ASN A 288 25.71 9.40 21.07
C ASN A 288 25.13 9.20 22.47
N ALA A 289 23.86 8.79 22.56
CA ALA A 289 23.21 8.49 23.82
C ALA A 289 23.84 7.28 24.54
N LEU A 290 24.19 6.23 23.78
CA LEU A 290 24.86 5.03 24.28
C LEU A 290 26.32 5.30 24.69
N ASP A 291 27.05 6.13 23.93
CA ASP A 291 28.42 6.56 24.30
C ASP A 291 28.39 7.25 25.66
N ALA A 292 27.51 8.23 25.86
CA ALA A 292 27.37 8.91 27.16
C ALA A 292 26.95 7.95 28.28
N ALA A 293 26.04 7.01 27.96
CA ALA A 293 25.55 6.01 28.90
C ALA A 293 26.64 5.03 29.36
N PHE A 294 27.49 4.58 28.46
CA PHE A 294 28.58 3.64 28.78
C PHE A 294 29.77 4.37 29.45
N ALA A 295 30.07 5.60 29.03
CA ALA A 295 31.08 6.43 29.65
C ALA A 295 30.77 6.70 31.13
N SER A 296 29.51 7.01 31.45
CA SER A 296 29.09 7.27 32.87
C SER A 296 29.20 6.03 33.76
N ARG A 297 29.41 4.84 33.20
CA ARG A 297 29.52 3.55 33.90
C ARG A 297 30.88 2.88 33.71
N SER A 298 31.87 3.65 33.24
CA SER A 298 33.21 3.14 32.97
C SER A 298 33.83 2.40 34.19
N ARG A 299 33.57 2.89 35.42
CA ARG A 299 34.04 2.27 36.66
C ARG A 299 33.39 0.93 36.95
N GLU A 300 32.05 0.80 36.77
CA GLU A 300 31.35 -0.47 36.93
C GLU A 300 31.88 -1.51 35.91
N ILE A 301 32.09 -1.07 34.67
CA ILE A 301 32.61 -1.91 33.57
C ILE A 301 34.07 -2.35 33.90
N ALA A 302 34.90 -1.46 34.42
CA ALA A 302 36.26 -1.80 34.86
C ALA A 302 36.27 -2.81 36.03
N MET A 303 35.35 -2.63 37.02
CA MET A 303 35.21 -3.61 38.14
C MET A 303 34.83 -5.02 37.63
N LEU A 304 33.95 -5.15 36.62
CA LEU A 304 33.63 -6.45 36.03
C LEU A 304 34.88 -7.14 35.44
N GLN A 305 35.77 -6.36 34.81
CA GLN A 305 37.02 -6.89 34.27
C GLN A 305 38.00 -7.31 35.38
N VAL A 306 38.06 -6.56 36.49
CA VAL A 306 38.87 -6.94 37.67
C VAL A 306 38.33 -8.23 38.31
N LEU A 307 37.00 -8.45 38.30
CA LEU A 307 36.37 -9.71 38.77
C LEU A 307 36.57 -10.89 37.83
N GLY A 308 37.31 -10.71 36.72
CA GLY A 308 37.70 -11.80 35.82
C GLY A 308 36.76 -12.04 34.64
N PHE A 309 35.77 -11.21 34.40
CA PHE A 309 34.95 -11.30 33.19
C PHE A 309 35.75 -10.89 31.96
N SER A 310 35.63 -11.67 30.87
CA SER A 310 36.32 -11.39 29.63
C SER A 310 35.73 -10.13 28.94
N ARG A 311 36.54 -9.42 28.16
CA ARG A 311 36.09 -8.26 27.39
C ARG A 311 34.89 -8.59 26.49
N THR A 312 34.90 -9.77 25.87
CA THR A 312 33.80 -10.24 25.02
C THR A 312 32.51 -10.48 25.80
N ALA A 313 32.58 -10.99 27.03
CA ALA A 313 31.41 -11.18 27.89
C ALA A 313 30.79 -9.84 28.32
N VAL A 314 31.62 -8.83 28.60
CA VAL A 314 31.16 -7.48 28.94
C VAL A 314 30.52 -6.79 27.72
N ILE A 315 31.15 -6.85 26.53
CA ILE A 315 30.58 -6.32 25.30
C ILE A 315 29.23 -6.99 25.00
N ALA A 316 29.14 -8.31 25.08
CA ALA A 316 27.90 -9.05 24.87
C ALA A 316 26.79 -8.59 25.83
N SER A 317 27.12 -8.33 27.10
CA SER A 317 26.16 -7.81 28.08
C SER A 317 25.66 -6.39 27.72
N LEU A 318 26.55 -5.51 27.25
CA LEU A 318 26.18 -4.15 26.83
C LEU A 318 25.30 -4.17 25.57
N VAL A 319 25.60 -5.05 24.62
CA VAL A 319 24.77 -5.28 23.43
C VAL A 319 23.39 -5.82 23.82
N GLN A 320 23.34 -6.81 24.72
CA GLN A 320 22.06 -7.34 25.23
C GLN A 320 21.23 -6.26 25.94
N GLU A 321 21.86 -5.40 26.76
CA GLU A 321 21.20 -4.27 27.41
C GLU A 321 20.56 -3.34 26.35
N SER A 322 21.30 -3.02 25.29
CA SER A 322 20.83 -2.15 24.22
C SER A 322 19.69 -2.78 23.41
N ILE A 323 19.79 -4.08 23.08
CA ILE A 323 18.71 -4.81 22.39
C ILE A 323 17.43 -4.79 23.24
N LEU A 324 17.54 -5.08 24.53
CA LEU A 324 16.39 -5.05 25.45
C LEU A 324 15.79 -3.66 25.55
N ALA A 325 16.63 -2.61 25.64
CA ALA A 325 16.16 -1.23 25.69
C ALA A 325 15.43 -0.82 24.39
N VAL A 326 15.95 -1.19 23.22
CA VAL A 326 15.28 -0.96 21.94
C VAL A 326 13.99 -1.77 21.85
N ALA A 327 13.97 -3.02 22.32
CA ALA A 327 12.78 -3.88 22.28
C ALA A 327 11.62 -3.29 23.10
N THR A 328 11.88 -2.59 24.21
CA THR A 328 10.84 -1.91 25.00
C THR A 328 10.11 -0.81 24.21
N GLY A 329 10.77 -0.20 23.23
CA GLY A 329 10.16 0.77 22.32
C GLY A 329 9.61 0.13 21.03
N ALA A 330 10.30 -0.89 20.52
CA ALA A 330 9.94 -1.57 19.26
C ALA A 330 8.58 -2.26 19.32
N LEU A 331 8.29 -2.97 20.42
CA LEU A 331 7.03 -3.69 20.57
C LEU A 331 5.81 -2.76 20.60
N PRO A 332 5.76 -1.70 21.43
CA PRO A 332 4.69 -0.72 21.35
C PRO A 332 4.60 -0.03 19.99
N ALA A 333 5.74 0.23 19.32
CA ALA A 333 5.75 0.88 18.01
C ALA A 333 5.09 0.01 16.93
N VAL A 334 5.31 -1.31 16.94
CA VAL A 334 4.62 -2.26 16.04
C VAL A 334 3.12 -2.28 16.29
N VAL A 335 2.71 -2.34 17.57
CA VAL A 335 1.28 -2.31 17.93
C VAL A 335 0.64 -1.00 17.49
N LEU A 336 1.32 0.13 17.74
CA LEU A 336 0.86 1.45 17.33
C LEU A 336 0.76 1.58 15.81
N ALA A 337 1.74 1.02 15.07
CA ALA A 337 1.72 1.00 13.61
C ALA A 337 0.53 0.19 13.09
N GLY A 338 0.26 -0.99 13.64
CA GLY A 338 -0.93 -1.78 13.29
C GLY A 338 -2.23 -1.02 13.57
N PHE A 339 -2.33 -0.36 14.73
CA PHE A 339 -3.53 0.39 15.08
C PHE A 339 -3.73 1.67 14.25
N LEU A 340 -2.65 2.38 13.92
CA LEU A 340 -2.73 3.65 13.20
C LEU A 340 -2.76 3.49 11.68
N LEU A 341 -2.12 2.45 11.14
CA LEU A 341 -1.94 2.31 9.69
C LEU A 341 -2.94 1.35 9.05
N ASP A 342 -3.51 0.42 9.81
CA ASP A 342 -4.50 -0.52 9.28
C ASP A 342 -5.72 0.24 8.76
N ASP A 343 -6.15 -0.10 7.56
CA ASP A 343 -7.27 0.53 6.82
C ASP A 343 -7.07 2.00 6.40
N ILE A 344 -5.88 2.59 6.59
CA ILE A 344 -5.61 3.89 5.98
C ILE A 344 -5.53 3.75 4.46
N GLY A 345 -6.48 4.38 3.75
CA GLY A 345 -6.47 4.50 2.30
C GLY A 345 -5.41 5.50 1.84
N VAL A 346 -4.35 5.02 1.18
CA VAL A 346 -3.35 5.87 0.52
C VAL A 346 -3.73 6.02 -0.94
N ARG A 347 -3.82 7.27 -1.39
CA ARG A 347 -4.15 7.63 -2.78
C ARG A 347 -2.90 7.56 -3.65
N PHE A 348 -3.02 6.85 -4.75
CA PHE A 348 -2.13 6.95 -5.89
C PHE A 348 -2.94 7.30 -7.13
N SER A 349 -2.29 7.77 -8.19
CA SER A 349 -2.88 8.33 -9.41
C SER A 349 -4.11 7.58 -9.96
N MET A 350 -4.21 6.28 -9.74
CA MET A 350 -5.22 5.40 -10.36
C MET A 350 -6.07 4.63 -9.34
N GLY A 351 -5.97 4.92 -8.03
CA GLY A 351 -6.77 4.21 -7.03
C GLY A 351 -6.43 4.57 -5.60
N VAL A 352 -7.23 4.03 -4.69
CA VAL A 352 -6.99 4.10 -3.24
C VAL A 352 -6.62 2.69 -2.79
N PHE A 353 -5.45 2.54 -2.19
CA PHE A 353 -4.98 1.26 -1.66
C PHE A 353 -4.96 1.33 -0.14
N SER A 354 -5.61 0.38 0.52
CA SER A 354 -5.56 0.29 1.98
C SER A 354 -4.21 -0.23 2.45
N LEU A 355 -3.60 0.48 3.40
CA LEU A 355 -2.43 -0.03 4.10
C LEU A 355 -2.85 -1.20 4.98
N SER A 356 -2.00 -2.20 5.06
CA SER A 356 -2.14 -3.29 6.03
C SER A 356 -0.78 -3.68 6.58
N VAL A 357 -0.70 -3.78 7.90
CA VAL A 357 0.52 -4.19 8.59
C VAL A 357 0.57 -5.71 8.70
N ASP A 358 1.25 -6.35 7.76
CA ASP A 358 1.40 -7.80 7.74
C ASP A 358 2.65 -8.29 8.47
N ALA A 359 2.79 -9.62 8.58
CA ALA A 359 3.92 -10.25 9.25
C ALA A 359 5.29 -9.83 8.68
N VAL A 360 5.37 -9.50 7.38
CA VAL A 360 6.62 -9.06 6.74
C VAL A 360 6.96 -7.62 7.16
N CYS A 361 5.96 -6.75 7.27
CA CYS A 361 6.14 -5.39 7.79
C CYS A 361 6.66 -5.43 9.23
N VAL A 362 6.03 -6.26 10.08
CA VAL A 362 6.44 -6.47 11.48
C VAL A 362 7.86 -7.04 11.56
N ALA A 363 8.16 -8.09 10.80
CA ALA A 363 9.48 -8.70 10.79
C ALA A 363 10.58 -7.73 10.32
N SER A 364 10.28 -6.90 9.31
CA SER A 364 11.21 -5.87 8.81
C SER A 364 11.47 -4.79 9.85
N GLY A 365 10.44 -4.31 10.54
CA GLY A 365 10.57 -3.33 11.61
C GLY A 365 11.35 -3.87 12.81
N LEU A 366 11.00 -5.07 13.30
CA LEU A 366 11.71 -5.71 14.40
C LEU A 366 13.15 -6.03 14.03
N GLY A 367 13.41 -6.46 12.78
CA GLY A 367 14.75 -6.67 12.24
C GLY A 367 15.58 -5.38 12.24
N ALA A 368 14.99 -4.26 11.81
CA ALA A 368 15.63 -2.95 11.86
C ALA A 368 15.93 -2.51 13.31
N GLY A 369 14.99 -2.70 14.24
CA GLY A 369 15.20 -2.45 15.67
C GLY A 369 16.33 -3.31 16.27
N LEU A 370 16.38 -4.59 15.92
CA LEU A 370 17.45 -5.49 16.36
C LEU A 370 18.81 -5.05 15.81
N LEU A 371 18.89 -4.71 14.53
CA LEU A 371 20.10 -4.18 13.91
C LEU A 371 20.54 -2.86 14.58
N LEU A 372 19.59 -1.97 14.88
CA LEU A 372 19.88 -0.73 15.62
C LEU A 372 20.48 -1.04 17.01
N GLY A 373 19.91 -1.97 17.75
CA GLY A 373 20.40 -2.39 19.06
C GLY A 373 21.81 -2.96 19.02
N ILE A 374 22.13 -3.79 18.01
CA ILE A 374 23.45 -4.39 17.84
C ILE A 374 24.46 -3.37 17.31
N VAL A 375 24.19 -2.80 16.12
CA VAL A 375 25.14 -1.89 15.44
C VAL A 375 25.31 -0.59 16.20
N GLY A 376 24.24 -0.06 16.78
CA GLY A 376 24.27 1.16 17.59
C GLY A 376 25.04 1.01 18.90
N SER A 377 25.09 -0.18 19.50
CA SER A 377 25.79 -0.38 20.77
C SER A 377 27.25 -0.82 20.63
N LEU A 378 27.61 -1.43 19.51
CA LEU A 378 28.93 -2.06 19.33
C LEU A 378 30.08 -1.03 19.36
N PRO A 379 30.06 0.11 18.62
CA PRO A 379 31.13 1.10 18.68
C PRO A 379 31.35 1.72 20.07
N PRO A 380 30.29 2.16 20.81
CA PRO A 380 30.43 2.65 22.19
C PRO A 380 31.00 1.59 23.13
N ALA A 381 30.51 0.34 23.05
CA ALA A 381 31.01 -0.76 23.86
C ALA A 381 32.50 -1.05 23.63
N LEU A 382 32.93 -1.04 22.36
CA LEU A 382 34.35 -1.20 22.00
C LEU A 382 35.21 -0.05 22.50
N ARG A 383 34.73 1.20 22.45
CA ARG A 383 35.45 2.37 22.98
C ARG A 383 35.65 2.26 24.48
N CYS A 384 34.62 1.89 25.25
CA CYS A 384 34.72 1.69 26.68
C CYS A 384 35.74 0.61 27.05
N MET A 385 35.90 -0.44 26.23
CA MET A 385 36.86 -1.51 26.49
C MET A 385 38.33 -1.13 26.15
N ARG A 386 38.56 -0.03 25.42
CA ARG A 386 39.90 0.51 25.13
C ARG A 386 40.47 1.37 26.29
N ALA A 387 39.62 1.85 27.18
CA ALA A 387 40.08 2.58 28.36
C ALA A 387 40.93 1.69 29.27
N SER A 388 42.04 2.20 29.82
CA SER A 388 42.86 1.46 30.75
C SER A 388 42.10 1.28 32.08
N ILE A 389 42.12 0.05 32.62
CA ILE A 389 41.44 -0.26 33.89
C ILE A 389 41.85 0.72 35.03
N PRO A 390 43.17 1.03 35.20
CA PRO A 390 43.56 2.00 36.24
C PRO A 390 43.02 3.44 36.01
N GLY A 391 42.91 3.86 34.73
CA GLY A 391 42.35 5.17 34.36
C GLY A 391 40.85 5.25 34.63
N ALA A 392 40.11 4.19 34.26
CA ALA A 392 38.67 4.12 34.49
C ALA A 392 38.29 4.07 35.97
N LEU A 393 39.15 3.53 36.85
CA LEU A 393 38.92 3.47 38.28
C LEU A 393 39.22 4.80 39.00
N LYS A 394 40.02 5.71 38.36
CA LYS A 394 40.42 7.00 38.89
C LYS A 394 39.57 8.19 38.41
N SER A 395 38.67 8.00 37.46
CA SER A 395 37.94 9.07 36.75
C SER A 395 36.98 9.91 37.61
N ASP A 396 36.73 9.56 38.89
CA ASP A 396 35.84 10.28 39.78
C ASP A 396 36.62 11.04 40.90
N LEU A 397 37.91 11.33 40.72
CA LEU A 397 38.74 12.06 41.69
C LEU A 397 39.07 13.52 41.28
N VAL A 398 38.32 14.06 40.29
CA VAL A 398 38.40 15.47 39.87
C VAL A 398 37.03 16.09 39.83
#